data_59db3ece16bfd50cbfe0752b9ce84136
#
_entry.id   59db3ece16bfd50cbfe0752b9ce84136
#
_cell.length_a   1.000
_cell.length_b   1.000
_cell.length_c   1.000
_cell.angle_alpha   90.00
_cell.angle_beta   90.00
_cell.angle_gamma   90.00
#
_symmetry.space_group_name_H-M   'P 1'
#
loop_
_entity.id
_entity.type
_entity.pdbx_description
1 polymer ?
#
loop_
_entity_poly.entity_id
_entity_poly.type
_entity_poly.pdbx_seq_one_letter_code
_entity_poly.pdbx_strand_id
1 'polypeptide(L)'
;RAWKQALQDAGIAASDVSLVAVSSPSARISSTVAAKLGATKVLDNLSSVIGITGAAQPGVLLALLLEQSEPGQIVALVSLTDGADVLLFRTTKHLPQAQPDTTVAQQLTRGAPVSYGRFLSWRTMLAIEPPRRPEPQRVSATASARSENWKFGFVGSRDTTTGAVHLPPLRVSADGQRTDNMQDAPMADVLGTIATFTVDRLAYSPSPPIVFAVVDFDGGGRFPIELCDIDAEEITIGGRVRMTFRRLSVTDDIPNYFWKATLVRAS
;
A
#
# COMPACT_ATOMS: atom_id res chain seq x y z
N ARG A 1 -21.09 3.56 -28.15
CA ARG A 1 -21.91 2.33 -28.26
C ARG A 1 -22.06 1.69 -26.86
N ALA A 2 -20.99 1.19 -26.23
CA ALA A 2 -21.03 0.47 -24.96
C ALA A 2 -21.80 1.23 -23.88
N TRP A 3 -21.55 2.54 -23.71
CA TRP A 3 -22.26 3.37 -22.72
C TRP A 3 -23.78 3.35 -22.91
N LYS A 4 -24.24 3.56 -24.17
CA LYS A 4 -25.68 3.55 -24.46
C LYS A 4 -26.31 2.17 -24.21
N GLN A 5 -25.58 1.11 -24.57
CA GLN A 5 -26.03 -0.25 -24.34
C GLN A 5 -26.14 -0.54 -22.82
N ALA A 6 -25.12 -0.21 -22.04
CA ALA A 6 -25.15 -0.42 -20.59
C ALA A 6 -26.32 0.31 -19.89
N LEU A 7 -26.60 1.55 -20.30
CA LEU A 7 -27.74 2.30 -19.76
C LEU A 7 -29.09 1.65 -20.16
N GLN A 8 -29.19 1.19 -21.39
CA GLN A 8 -30.39 0.49 -21.89
C GLN A 8 -30.63 -0.82 -21.16
N ASP A 9 -29.56 -1.63 -20.97
CA ASP A 9 -29.63 -2.91 -20.27
C ASP A 9 -30.00 -2.72 -18.80
N ALA A 10 -29.56 -1.61 -18.19
CA ALA A 10 -29.88 -1.26 -16.82
C ALA A 10 -31.25 -0.55 -16.68
N GLY A 11 -31.90 -0.15 -17.78
CA GLY A 11 -33.17 0.59 -17.77
C GLY A 11 -33.08 1.97 -17.12
N ILE A 12 -31.95 2.68 -17.27
CA ILE A 12 -31.69 4.00 -16.67
C ILE A 12 -31.28 5.04 -17.71
N ALA A 13 -31.48 6.32 -17.38
CA ALA A 13 -30.95 7.43 -18.15
C ALA A 13 -29.53 7.80 -17.75
N ALA A 14 -28.79 8.49 -18.61
CA ALA A 14 -27.45 8.96 -18.27
C ALA A 14 -27.45 9.94 -17.08
N SER A 15 -28.51 10.74 -16.93
CA SER A 15 -28.73 11.65 -15.80
C SER A 15 -28.93 10.95 -14.46
N ASP A 16 -29.31 9.66 -14.47
CA ASP A 16 -29.46 8.88 -13.23
C ASP A 16 -28.10 8.43 -12.67
N VAL A 17 -27.04 8.51 -13.48
CA VAL A 17 -25.68 8.22 -13.05
C VAL A 17 -25.11 9.42 -12.30
N SER A 18 -24.98 9.29 -10.98
CA SER A 18 -24.52 10.36 -10.09
C SER A 18 -23.03 10.69 -10.33
N LEU A 19 -22.18 9.67 -10.43
CA LEU A 19 -20.74 9.84 -10.65
C LEU A 19 -20.24 8.88 -11.73
N VAL A 20 -19.32 9.37 -12.55
CA VAL A 20 -18.63 8.55 -13.55
C VAL A 20 -17.14 8.79 -13.51
N ALA A 21 -16.35 7.73 -13.57
CA ALA A 21 -14.93 7.77 -13.81
C ALA A 21 -14.58 7.09 -15.14
N VAL A 22 -13.62 7.67 -15.87
CA VAL A 22 -13.17 7.16 -17.16
C VAL A 22 -11.69 6.86 -17.13
N SER A 23 -11.32 5.61 -17.30
CA SER A 23 -9.95 5.13 -17.43
C SER A 23 -9.58 4.98 -18.91
N SER A 24 -8.38 5.44 -19.29
CA SER A 24 -7.80 5.24 -20.61
C SER A 24 -6.28 5.40 -20.54
N PRO A 25 -5.50 4.76 -21.45
CA PRO A 25 -4.07 5.05 -21.61
C PRO A 25 -3.75 6.51 -22.00
N SER A 26 -4.78 7.31 -22.32
CA SER A 26 -4.64 8.73 -22.67
C SER A 26 -5.58 9.59 -21.83
N ALA A 27 -5.01 10.47 -21.02
CA ALA A 27 -5.77 11.44 -20.22
C ALA A 27 -6.70 12.31 -21.07
N ARG A 28 -6.26 12.70 -22.27
CA ARG A 28 -7.07 13.49 -23.21
C ARG A 28 -8.31 12.72 -23.69
N ILE A 29 -8.16 11.42 -23.96
CA ILE A 29 -9.30 10.58 -24.37
C ILE A 29 -10.28 10.45 -23.22
N SER A 30 -9.78 10.15 -22.00
CA SER A 30 -10.62 10.06 -20.80
C SER A 30 -11.48 11.30 -20.61
N SER A 31 -10.88 12.49 -20.64
CA SER A 31 -11.59 13.76 -20.46
C SER A 31 -12.60 14.03 -21.59
N THR A 32 -12.20 13.77 -22.84
CA THR A 32 -13.08 14.00 -24.01
C THR A 32 -14.29 13.08 -23.98
N VAL A 33 -14.13 11.82 -23.58
CA VAL A 33 -15.24 10.86 -23.50
C VAL A 33 -16.12 11.21 -22.30
N ALA A 34 -15.53 11.44 -21.13
CA ALA A 34 -16.26 11.75 -19.91
C ALA A 34 -17.25 12.92 -20.08
N ALA A 35 -16.81 13.98 -20.75
CA ALA A 35 -17.65 15.15 -21.06
C ALA A 35 -18.91 14.85 -21.91
N LYS A 36 -18.96 13.69 -22.56
CA LYS A 36 -20.07 13.30 -23.48
C LYS A 36 -21.00 12.25 -22.88
N LEU A 37 -20.72 11.75 -21.67
CA LEU A 37 -21.49 10.66 -21.09
C LEU A 37 -22.82 11.12 -20.48
N GLY A 38 -22.94 12.39 -20.09
CA GLY A 38 -24.18 12.96 -19.54
C GLY A 38 -24.46 12.53 -18.10
N ALA A 39 -23.48 12.01 -17.37
CA ALA A 39 -23.58 11.77 -15.93
C ALA A 39 -23.57 13.08 -15.14
N THR A 40 -24.13 13.08 -13.93
CA THR A 40 -24.25 14.28 -13.10
C THR A 40 -22.89 14.87 -12.72
N LYS A 41 -21.93 14.02 -12.35
CA LYS A 41 -20.57 14.43 -12.00
C LYS A 41 -19.54 13.49 -12.63
N VAL A 42 -18.49 14.07 -13.18
CA VAL A 42 -17.31 13.35 -13.70
C VAL A 42 -16.20 13.45 -12.65
N LEU A 43 -15.61 12.32 -12.26
CA LEU A 43 -14.45 12.30 -11.38
C LEU A 43 -13.17 12.57 -12.16
N ASP A 44 -12.22 13.20 -11.49
CA ASP A 44 -10.85 13.34 -11.97
C ASP A 44 -10.22 11.96 -12.15
N ASN A 45 -9.53 11.75 -13.26
CA ASN A 45 -8.85 10.49 -13.54
C ASN A 45 -7.47 10.35 -12.88
N LEU A 46 -7.07 11.31 -12.06
CA LEU A 46 -5.82 11.39 -11.30
C LEU A 46 -4.55 11.39 -12.16
N SER A 47 -4.65 11.49 -13.47
CA SER A 47 -3.51 11.40 -14.39
C SER A 47 -2.48 12.52 -14.20
N SER A 48 -2.89 13.68 -13.70
CA SER A 48 -2.00 14.80 -13.37
C SER A 48 -1.24 14.62 -12.04
N VAL A 49 -1.71 13.72 -11.18
CA VAL A 49 -1.13 13.49 -9.83
C VAL A 49 -0.27 12.23 -9.80
N ILE A 50 -0.81 11.10 -10.28
CA ILE A 50 -0.13 9.80 -10.23
C ILE A 50 0.28 9.27 -11.61
N GLY A 51 0.01 10.01 -12.67
CA GLY A 51 0.18 9.54 -14.04
C GLY A 51 -0.86 8.48 -14.42
N ILE A 52 -0.53 7.66 -15.41
CA ILE A 52 -1.38 6.56 -15.85
C ILE A 52 -0.80 5.25 -15.30
N THR A 53 -1.52 4.62 -14.40
CA THR A 53 -1.06 3.43 -13.67
C THR A 53 -1.33 2.11 -14.41
N GLY A 54 -1.64 2.19 -15.71
CA GLY A 54 -1.89 1.01 -16.57
C GLY A 54 -3.11 0.20 -16.12
N ALA A 55 -2.95 -1.11 -15.98
CA ALA A 55 -4.03 -2.01 -15.58
C ALA A 55 -4.61 -1.73 -14.19
N ALA A 56 -3.88 -1.04 -13.31
CA ALA A 56 -4.37 -0.65 -11.99
C ALA A 56 -5.32 0.57 -12.03
N GLN A 57 -5.29 1.38 -13.09
CA GLN A 57 -6.06 2.62 -13.18
C GLN A 57 -7.57 2.43 -12.95
N PRO A 58 -8.25 1.44 -13.56
CA PRO A 58 -9.67 1.22 -13.31
C PRO A 58 -9.96 0.92 -11.83
N GLY A 59 -9.11 0.13 -11.16
CA GLY A 59 -9.27 -0.21 -9.75
C GLY A 59 -9.12 1.02 -8.82
N VAL A 60 -8.12 1.87 -9.07
CA VAL A 60 -7.92 3.13 -8.32
C VAL A 60 -9.13 4.06 -8.51
N LEU A 61 -9.63 4.18 -9.73
CA LEU A 61 -10.80 5.02 -10.01
C LEU A 61 -12.09 4.44 -9.42
N LEU A 62 -12.24 3.12 -9.37
CA LEU A 62 -13.37 2.49 -8.69
C LEU A 62 -13.33 2.77 -7.18
N ALA A 63 -12.17 2.67 -6.54
CA ALA A 63 -12.02 3.03 -5.14
C ALA A 63 -12.42 4.49 -4.90
N LEU A 64 -11.95 5.42 -5.72
CA LEU A 64 -12.30 6.84 -5.63
C LEU A 64 -13.80 7.09 -5.87
N LEU A 65 -14.42 6.37 -6.82
CA LEU A 65 -15.88 6.42 -7.04
C LEU A 65 -16.64 6.04 -5.77
N LEU A 66 -16.25 4.94 -5.14
CA LEU A 66 -16.91 4.45 -3.92
C LEU A 66 -16.68 5.38 -2.73
N GLU A 67 -15.49 5.97 -2.61
CA GLU A 67 -15.18 6.94 -1.55
C GLU A 67 -16.01 8.24 -1.67
N GLN A 68 -16.32 8.68 -2.90
CA GLN A 68 -17.07 9.89 -3.14
C GLN A 68 -18.57 9.68 -3.34
N SER A 69 -19.03 8.44 -3.17
CA SER A 69 -20.44 8.08 -3.36
C SER A 69 -21.20 8.07 -2.05
N GLU A 70 -22.52 8.22 -2.17
CA GLU A 70 -23.47 8.05 -1.07
C GLU A 70 -24.32 6.78 -1.28
N PRO A 71 -24.89 6.20 -0.23
CA PRO A 71 -25.82 5.08 -0.36
C PRO A 71 -27.00 5.38 -1.30
N GLY A 72 -27.30 4.42 -2.19
CA GLY A 72 -28.41 4.50 -3.15
C GLY A 72 -28.05 5.14 -4.49
N GLN A 73 -26.87 5.73 -4.63
CA GLN A 73 -26.44 6.34 -5.89
C GLN A 73 -26.08 5.28 -6.95
N ILE A 74 -26.24 5.65 -8.21
CA ILE A 74 -25.73 4.89 -9.35
C ILE A 74 -24.42 5.53 -9.78
N VAL A 75 -23.37 4.72 -9.85
CA VAL A 75 -22.03 5.14 -10.26
C VAL A 75 -21.53 4.29 -11.42
N ALA A 76 -20.69 4.86 -12.26
CA ALA A 76 -20.19 4.20 -13.44
C ALA A 76 -18.65 4.26 -13.53
N LEU A 77 -18.05 3.14 -13.88
CA LEU A 77 -16.66 3.05 -14.31
C LEU A 77 -16.63 2.69 -15.80
N VAL A 78 -15.96 3.53 -16.58
CA VAL A 78 -15.74 3.30 -18.02
C VAL A 78 -14.25 3.05 -18.23
N SER A 79 -13.91 1.90 -18.80
CA SER A 79 -12.54 1.56 -19.18
C SER A 79 -12.41 1.51 -20.69
N LEU A 80 -11.45 2.27 -21.21
CA LEU A 80 -11.19 2.42 -22.65
C LEU A 80 -9.77 1.94 -22.94
N THR A 81 -9.65 0.86 -23.71
CA THR A 81 -8.39 0.32 -24.23
C THR A 81 -8.55 -0.01 -25.71
N ASP A 82 -8.44 -1.25 -26.14
CA ASP A 82 -8.80 -1.68 -27.51
C ASP A 82 -10.31 -1.74 -27.74
N GLY A 83 -11.07 -1.76 -26.65
CA GLY A 83 -12.52 -1.71 -26.59
C GLY A 83 -12.99 -0.72 -25.54
N ALA A 84 -14.24 -0.89 -25.12
CA ALA A 84 -14.85 -0.11 -24.07
C ALA A 84 -15.69 -1.01 -23.17
N ASP A 85 -15.29 -1.07 -21.90
CA ASP A 85 -16.06 -1.73 -20.85
C ASP A 85 -16.77 -0.68 -20.00
N VAL A 86 -18.04 -0.92 -19.70
CA VAL A 86 -18.86 -0.05 -18.88
C VAL A 86 -19.43 -0.87 -17.73
N LEU A 87 -19.08 -0.49 -16.53
CA LEU A 87 -19.56 -1.11 -15.30
C LEU A 87 -20.47 -0.11 -14.57
N LEU A 88 -21.70 -0.50 -14.31
CA LEU A 88 -22.67 0.27 -13.55
C LEU A 88 -22.87 -0.40 -12.18
N PHE A 89 -22.79 0.40 -11.14
CA PHE A 89 -22.97 -0.06 -9.77
C PHE A 89 -24.05 0.77 -9.09
N ARG A 90 -24.83 0.11 -8.24
CA ARG A 90 -25.70 0.81 -7.27
C ARG A 90 -25.11 0.64 -5.89
N THR A 91 -24.76 1.73 -5.24
CA THR A 91 -24.26 1.73 -3.87
C THR A 91 -25.37 1.34 -2.90
N THR A 92 -25.01 0.64 -1.83
CA THR A 92 -25.96 0.14 -0.85
C THR A 92 -25.80 0.88 0.49
N LYS A 93 -26.74 0.66 1.43
CA LYS A 93 -26.67 1.19 2.79
C LYS A 93 -25.41 0.75 3.58
N HIS A 94 -24.69 -0.28 3.10
CA HIS A 94 -23.46 -0.79 3.71
C HIS A 94 -22.20 -0.05 3.24
N LEU A 95 -22.32 0.86 2.26
CA LEU A 95 -21.17 1.62 1.76
C LEU A 95 -20.34 2.31 2.86
N PRO A 96 -20.91 2.97 3.87
CA PRO A 96 -20.14 3.60 4.94
C PRO A 96 -19.29 2.61 5.76
N GLN A 97 -19.75 1.37 5.91
CA GLN A 97 -19.07 0.31 6.64
C GLN A 97 -17.92 -0.32 5.83
N ALA A 98 -17.96 -0.17 4.51
CA ALA A 98 -16.94 -0.68 3.58
C ALA A 98 -15.86 0.36 3.24
N GLN A 99 -15.97 1.57 3.79
CA GLN A 99 -14.96 2.61 3.57
C GLN A 99 -13.64 2.18 4.24
N PRO A 100 -12.50 2.32 3.53
CA PRO A 100 -11.20 1.98 4.10
C PRO A 100 -10.77 3.03 5.14
N ASP A 101 -10.00 2.62 6.13
CA ASP A 101 -9.38 3.54 7.12
C ASP A 101 -8.49 4.60 6.47
N THR A 102 -8.05 4.34 5.26
CA THR A 102 -7.18 5.24 4.48
C THR A 102 -7.73 5.41 3.08
N THR A 103 -8.25 6.59 2.81
CA THR A 103 -8.83 6.94 1.49
C THR A 103 -7.77 7.09 0.40
N VAL A 104 -8.19 7.02 -0.87
CA VAL A 104 -7.33 7.34 -2.03
C VAL A 104 -6.78 8.76 -1.88
N ALA A 105 -7.60 9.73 -1.53
CA ALA A 105 -7.19 11.12 -1.34
C ALA A 105 -6.07 11.25 -0.28
N GLN A 106 -6.21 10.57 0.85
CA GLN A 106 -5.18 10.55 1.89
C GLN A 106 -3.89 9.85 1.43
N GLN A 107 -4.00 8.78 0.64
CA GLN A 107 -2.83 8.10 0.09
C GLN A 107 -2.06 8.97 -0.90
N LEU A 108 -2.74 9.78 -1.71
CA LEU A 108 -2.13 10.70 -2.66
C LEU A 108 -1.28 11.80 -1.97
N THR A 109 -1.60 12.17 -0.76
CA THR A 109 -0.88 13.22 0.01
C THR A 109 0.24 12.67 0.90
N ARG A 110 0.36 11.36 1.03
CA ARG A 110 1.33 10.72 1.96
C ARG A 110 2.75 10.60 1.42
N GLY A 111 2.99 10.86 0.15
CA GLY A 111 4.33 10.78 -0.44
C GLY A 111 5.25 11.89 0.07
N ALA A 112 6.47 11.56 0.48
CA ALA A 112 7.51 12.56 0.71
C ALA A 112 8.03 13.07 -0.66
N PRO A 113 8.36 14.36 -0.78
CA PRO A 113 8.93 14.90 -2.01
C PRO A 113 10.29 14.28 -2.30
N VAL A 114 10.49 13.87 -3.55
CA VAL A 114 11.73 13.25 -4.03
C VAL A 114 12.27 14.03 -5.20
N SER A 115 13.58 14.29 -5.23
CA SER A 115 14.21 14.93 -6.38
C SER A 115 14.11 14.03 -7.62
N TYR A 116 13.98 14.62 -8.80
CA TYR A 116 13.90 13.88 -10.05
C TYR A 116 15.15 13.01 -10.30
N GLY A 117 16.33 13.49 -9.95
CA GLY A 117 17.57 12.71 -10.06
C GLY A 117 17.55 11.45 -9.18
N ARG A 118 17.02 11.54 -7.95
CA ARG A 118 16.86 10.38 -7.07
C ARG A 118 15.82 9.41 -7.62
N PHE A 119 14.72 9.90 -8.15
CA PHE A 119 13.72 9.06 -8.84
C PHE A 119 14.34 8.29 -10.01
N LEU A 120 15.13 8.94 -10.85
CA LEU A 120 15.82 8.29 -11.97
C LEU A 120 16.82 7.22 -11.50
N SER A 121 17.55 7.49 -10.40
CA SER A 121 18.48 6.49 -9.84
C SER A 121 17.73 5.27 -9.29
N TRP A 122 16.61 5.46 -8.63
CA TRP A 122 15.76 4.34 -8.16
C TRP A 122 15.20 3.49 -9.30
N ARG A 123 14.99 4.13 -10.46
CA ARG A 123 14.52 3.46 -11.68
C ARG A 123 15.67 2.87 -12.51
N THR A 124 16.91 2.93 -12.03
CA THR A 124 18.12 2.51 -12.75
C THR A 124 18.33 3.23 -14.11
N MET A 125 17.67 4.39 -14.27
CA MET A 125 17.79 5.24 -15.47
C MET A 125 18.98 6.23 -15.37
N LEU A 126 19.53 6.39 -14.18
CA LEU A 126 20.72 7.19 -13.90
C LEU A 126 21.70 6.32 -13.12
N ALA A 127 22.88 6.08 -13.69
CA ALA A 127 23.95 5.38 -13.00
C ALA A 127 24.54 6.27 -11.91
N ILE A 128 24.59 5.76 -10.69
CA ILE A 128 25.25 6.42 -9.55
C ILE A 128 26.32 5.50 -8.98
N GLU A 129 27.38 6.06 -8.42
CA GLU A 129 28.37 5.26 -7.69
C GLU A 129 27.70 4.69 -6.44
N PRO A 130 27.76 3.35 -6.24
CA PRO A 130 27.15 2.75 -5.05
C PRO A 130 27.91 3.17 -3.78
N PRO A 131 27.26 3.17 -2.61
CA PRO A 131 27.93 3.41 -1.35
C PRO A 131 29.08 2.41 -1.12
N ARG A 132 30.21 2.88 -0.54
CA ARG A 132 31.37 2.02 -0.23
C ARG A 132 31.12 1.19 1.02
N ARG A 133 30.09 0.36 1.00
CA ARG A 133 29.69 -0.58 2.04
C ARG A 133 29.39 -1.94 1.40
N PRO A 134 29.52 -3.03 2.15
CA PRO A 134 29.14 -4.34 1.64
C PRO A 134 27.70 -4.35 1.16
N GLU A 135 27.50 -4.91 -0.03
CA GLU A 135 26.15 -5.14 -0.56
C GLU A 135 25.42 -6.17 0.30
N PRO A 136 24.10 -6.02 0.52
CA PRO A 136 23.30 -7.01 1.21
C PRO A 136 23.40 -8.38 0.55
N GLN A 137 23.55 -9.43 1.35
CA GLN A 137 23.62 -10.78 0.82
C GLN A 137 22.30 -11.21 0.18
N ARG A 138 22.39 -12.00 -0.88
CA ARG A 138 21.23 -12.60 -1.53
C ARG A 138 20.47 -13.52 -0.56
N VAL A 139 19.15 -13.39 -0.55
CA VAL A 139 18.28 -14.23 0.28
C VAL A 139 18.23 -15.65 -0.32
N SER A 140 18.39 -16.64 0.55
CA SER A 140 18.20 -18.04 0.18
C SER A 140 16.72 -18.33 -0.12
N ALA A 141 16.41 -18.83 -1.30
CA ALA A 141 15.04 -19.19 -1.69
C ALA A 141 14.46 -20.28 -0.77
N THR A 142 15.28 -21.26 -0.37
CA THR A 142 14.86 -22.34 0.51
C THR A 142 14.60 -21.84 1.94
N ALA A 143 15.38 -20.87 2.44
CA ALA A 143 15.13 -20.25 3.73
C ALA A 143 13.84 -19.41 3.69
N SER A 144 13.62 -18.69 2.60
CA SER A 144 12.38 -17.91 2.39
C SER A 144 11.14 -18.79 2.35
N ALA A 145 11.21 -19.94 1.66
CA ALA A 145 10.11 -20.90 1.59
C ALA A 145 9.77 -21.50 2.97
N ARG A 146 10.81 -21.83 3.79
CA ARG A 146 10.59 -22.35 5.15
C ARG A 146 10.01 -21.32 6.13
N SER A 147 10.16 -20.04 5.85
CA SER A 147 9.68 -18.93 6.68
C SER A 147 8.62 -18.08 5.96
N GLU A 148 7.85 -18.70 5.08
CA GLU A 148 6.89 -18.01 4.21
C GLU A 148 5.89 -17.15 5.01
N ASN A 149 5.27 -17.73 6.04
CA ASN A 149 4.30 -17.03 6.88
C ASN A 149 4.94 -15.79 7.58
N TRP A 150 6.16 -15.94 8.08
CA TRP A 150 6.90 -14.83 8.66
C TRP A 150 7.26 -13.78 7.62
N LYS A 151 7.85 -14.22 6.51
CA LYS A 151 8.40 -13.33 5.49
C LYS A 151 7.32 -12.53 4.76
N PHE A 152 6.24 -13.18 4.35
CA PHE A 152 5.20 -12.55 3.53
C PHE A 152 3.95 -12.16 4.32
N GLY A 153 3.60 -12.91 5.36
CA GLY A 153 2.43 -12.66 6.19
C GLY A 153 2.71 -11.86 7.47
N PHE A 154 3.99 -11.65 7.84
CA PHE A 154 4.40 -11.09 9.13
C PHE A 154 3.73 -11.82 10.31
N VAL A 155 3.72 -13.14 10.22
CA VAL A 155 3.11 -13.99 11.24
C VAL A 155 4.16 -14.37 12.27
N GLY A 156 4.00 -13.88 13.49
CA GLY A 156 4.76 -14.28 14.66
C GLY A 156 4.19 -15.51 15.35
N SER A 157 4.62 -15.80 16.55
CA SER A 157 4.03 -16.82 17.41
C SER A 157 3.60 -16.25 18.76
N ARG A 158 2.48 -16.72 19.29
CA ARG A 158 1.94 -16.36 20.60
C ARG A 158 1.94 -17.60 21.50
N ASP A 159 2.58 -17.50 22.65
CA ASP A 159 2.50 -18.50 23.71
C ASP A 159 1.06 -18.56 24.23
N THR A 160 0.43 -19.72 24.14
CA THR A 160 -0.97 -19.91 24.53
C THR A 160 -1.20 -19.85 26.04
N THR A 161 -0.15 -19.94 26.84
CA THR A 161 -0.24 -19.88 28.31
C THR A 161 0.03 -18.47 28.84
N THR A 162 1.10 -17.82 28.35
CA THR A 162 1.52 -16.49 28.84
C THR A 162 0.96 -15.34 28.01
N GLY A 163 0.51 -15.61 26.79
CA GLY A 163 0.11 -14.59 25.83
C GLY A 163 1.28 -13.83 25.17
N ALA A 164 2.53 -14.16 25.52
CA ALA A 164 3.71 -13.51 24.97
C ALA A 164 3.82 -13.70 23.45
N VAL A 165 4.06 -12.61 22.72
CA VAL A 165 4.23 -12.63 21.26
C VAL A 165 5.71 -12.59 20.92
N HIS A 166 6.14 -13.47 20.03
CA HIS A 166 7.51 -13.59 19.55
C HIS A 166 7.61 -13.21 18.07
N LEU A 167 8.50 -12.30 17.76
CA LEU A 167 8.82 -11.79 16.41
C LEU A 167 10.35 -11.81 16.23
N PRO A 168 10.89 -12.66 15.34
CA PRO A 168 10.23 -13.67 14.52
C PRO A 168 9.58 -14.79 15.36
N PRO A 169 8.78 -15.70 14.72
CA PRO A 169 8.12 -16.78 15.45
C PRO A 169 9.12 -17.74 16.08
N LEU A 170 8.85 -18.14 17.32
CA LEU A 170 9.66 -19.08 18.09
C LEU A 170 8.85 -20.31 18.45
N ARG A 171 9.54 -21.44 18.67
CA ARG A 171 8.95 -22.69 19.18
C ARG A 171 9.09 -22.81 20.70
N VAL A 172 10.04 -22.08 21.27
CA VAL A 172 10.31 -22.08 22.72
C VAL A 172 9.82 -20.76 23.28
N SER A 173 9.08 -20.77 24.37
CA SER A 173 8.59 -19.58 25.03
C SER A 173 9.74 -18.73 25.60
N ALA A 174 9.50 -17.44 25.81
CA ALA A 174 10.52 -16.51 26.32
C ALA A 174 11.01 -16.87 27.73
N ASP A 175 10.19 -17.58 28.53
CA ASP A 175 10.58 -18.08 29.85
C ASP A 175 11.41 -19.38 29.78
N GLY A 176 11.61 -19.96 28.58
CA GLY A 176 12.35 -21.20 28.35
C GLY A 176 11.69 -22.48 28.91
N GLN A 177 10.48 -22.38 29.44
CA GLN A 177 9.84 -23.51 30.14
C GLN A 177 8.93 -24.36 29.24
N ARG A 178 8.53 -23.83 28.08
CA ARG A 178 7.56 -24.47 27.19
C ARG A 178 8.09 -24.52 25.77
N THR A 179 7.84 -25.63 25.11
CA THR A 179 8.20 -25.86 23.72
C THR A 179 6.93 -26.24 22.95
N ASP A 180 6.77 -25.71 21.73
CA ASP A 180 5.67 -26.03 20.82
C ASP A 180 4.26 -25.70 21.36
N ASN A 181 4.18 -24.82 22.36
CA ASN A 181 2.91 -24.33 22.92
C ASN A 181 2.56 -22.95 22.32
N MET A 182 2.64 -22.87 21.01
CA MET A 182 2.50 -21.62 20.25
C MET A 182 1.35 -21.69 19.27
N GLN A 183 0.71 -20.56 19.07
CA GLN A 183 -0.25 -20.35 17.98
C GLN A 183 0.24 -19.22 17.07
N ASP A 184 -0.23 -19.19 15.84
CA ASP A 184 0.05 -18.12 14.90
C ASP A 184 -0.45 -16.79 15.43
N ALA A 185 0.38 -15.75 15.28
CA ALA A 185 0.07 -14.36 15.61
C ALA A 185 0.24 -13.48 14.37
N PRO A 186 -0.83 -13.27 13.57
CA PRO A 186 -0.78 -12.33 12.44
C PRO A 186 -0.57 -10.89 12.93
N MET A 187 0.52 -10.23 12.47
CA MET A 187 0.95 -8.93 12.98
C MET A 187 0.97 -7.83 11.90
N ALA A 188 0.63 -8.17 10.65
CA ALA A 188 0.69 -7.25 9.52
C ALA A 188 -0.18 -6.00 9.68
N ASP A 189 -1.35 -6.16 10.31
CA ASP A 189 -2.32 -5.08 10.54
C ASP A 189 -2.27 -4.51 11.95
N VAL A 190 -1.35 -5.03 12.80
CA VAL A 190 -1.20 -4.55 14.18
C VAL A 190 -0.36 -3.29 14.20
N LEU A 191 -0.87 -2.26 14.86
CA LEU A 191 -0.13 -1.01 15.07
C LEU A 191 0.95 -1.20 16.12
N GLY A 192 2.01 -0.39 16.00
CA GLY A 192 3.09 -0.39 16.97
C GLY A 192 3.49 1.01 17.40
N THR A 193 4.34 1.06 18.42
CA THR A 193 4.90 2.29 18.97
C THR A 193 6.42 2.22 18.89
N ILE A 194 7.08 3.29 18.46
CA ILE A 194 8.54 3.39 18.40
C ILE A 194 9.08 3.46 19.84
N ALA A 195 9.80 2.43 20.27
CA ALA A 195 10.48 2.41 21.57
C ALA A 195 11.83 3.14 21.50
N THR A 196 12.57 2.97 20.42
CA THR A 196 13.82 3.67 20.11
C THR A 196 14.10 3.61 18.61
N PHE A 197 15.00 4.45 18.12
CA PHE A 197 15.41 4.42 16.71
C PHE A 197 16.86 4.88 16.53
N THR A 198 17.42 4.56 15.37
CA THR A 198 18.73 5.04 14.91
C THR A 198 18.66 5.44 13.45
N VAL A 199 19.44 6.45 13.06
CA VAL A 199 19.53 6.96 11.70
C VAL A 199 20.93 6.67 11.14
N ASP A 200 21.02 5.69 10.22
CA ASP A 200 22.27 5.33 9.57
C ASP A 200 22.40 6.06 8.21
N ARG A 201 23.28 7.07 8.20
CA ARG A 201 23.56 7.88 6.99
C ARG A 201 24.61 7.23 6.09
N LEU A 202 25.24 6.15 6.53
CA LEU A 202 26.33 5.46 5.82
C LEU A 202 25.93 4.07 5.33
N ALA A 203 24.67 3.67 5.51
CA ALA A 203 24.17 2.39 5.07
C ALA A 203 24.26 2.22 3.55
N TYR A 204 24.44 0.98 3.09
CA TYR A 204 24.28 0.63 1.68
C TYR A 204 22.83 0.75 1.27
N SER A 205 22.47 1.89 0.71
CA SER A 205 21.11 2.19 0.27
C SER A 205 21.13 3.14 -0.92
N PRO A 206 20.25 2.95 -1.92
CA PRO A 206 20.04 3.93 -2.98
C PRO A 206 19.36 5.21 -2.48
N SER A 207 18.91 5.22 -1.22
CA SER A 207 18.22 6.35 -0.59
C SER A 207 18.58 6.46 0.90
N PRO A 208 19.84 6.83 1.24
CA PRO A 208 20.19 7.12 2.63
C PRO A 208 19.46 8.38 3.14
N PRO A 209 19.22 8.50 4.47
CA PRO A 209 19.58 7.53 5.50
C PRO A 209 18.64 6.32 5.54
N ILE A 210 19.13 5.20 6.09
CA ILE A 210 18.25 4.14 6.58
C ILE A 210 17.93 4.45 8.04
N VAL A 211 16.66 4.34 8.40
CA VAL A 211 16.20 4.47 9.78
C VAL A 211 15.73 3.13 10.28
N PHE A 212 16.35 2.64 11.35
CA PHE A 212 15.90 1.46 12.08
C PHE A 212 15.24 1.89 13.39
N ALA A 213 14.08 1.32 13.67
CA ALA A 213 13.37 1.51 14.93
C ALA A 213 13.16 0.15 15.61
N VAL A 214 13.13 0.16 16.93
CA VAL A 214 12.57 -0.93 17.72
C VAL A 214 11.11 -0.58 17.98
N VAL A 215 10.21 -1.45 17.56
CA VAL A 215 8.77 -1.22 17.63
C VAL A 215 8.14 -2.20 18.63
N ASP A 216 7.38 -1.66 19.57
CA ASP A 216 6.49 -2.41 20.45
C ASP A 216 5.12 -2.47 19.83
N PHE A 217 4.60 -3.67 19.58
CA PHE A 217 3.31 -3.88 18.95
C PHE A 217 2.16 -3.93 19.97
N ASP A 218 1.00 -3.44 19.57
CA ASP A 218 -0.20 -3.50 20.38
C ASP A 218 -0.55 -4.98 20.66
N GLY A 219 -0.86 -5.31 21.92
CA GLY A 219 -1.13 -6.69 22.31
C GLY A 219 0.12 -7.58 22.45
N GLY A 220 1.32 -6.99 22.37
CA GLY A 220 2.60 -7.66 22.62
C GLY A 220 3.45 -7.90 21.39
N GLY A 221 4.70 -8.23 21.65
CA GLY A 221 5.74 -8.40 20.63
C GLY A 221 6.59 -7.15 20.43
N ARG A 222 7.89 -7.35 20.26
CA ARG A 222 8.87 -6.31 19.96
C ARG A 222 9.75 -6.75 18.81
N PHE A 223 9.98 -5.86 17.85
CA PHE A 223 10.81 -6.18 16.69
C PHE A 223 11.57 -4.96 16.17
N PRO A 224 12.87 -5.12 15.84
CA PRO A 224 13.63 -4.08 15.13
C PRO A 224 13.26 -4.08 13.65
N ILE A 225 12.88 -2.91 13.13
CA ILE A 225 12.39 -2.79 11.76
C ILE A 225 12.86 -1.50 11.10
N GLU A 226 13.08 -1.56 9.79
CA GLU A 226 13.36 -0.37 8.99
C GLU A 226 12.10 0.45 8.80
N LEU A 227 12.23 1.78 8.97
CA LEU A 227 11.16 2.73 8.64
C LEU A 227 11.28 3.19 7.19
N CYS A 228 10.15 3.44 6.54
CA CYS A 228 10.09 3.93 5.16
C CYS A 228 8.98 4.96 4.97
N ASP A 229 9.02 5.65 3.82
CA ASP A 229 8.04 6.66 3.42
C ASP A 229 7.89 7.80 4.46
N ILE A 230 9.02 8.17 5.08
CA ILE A 230 9.10 9.16 6.16
C ILE A 230 10.31 10.08 5.97
N ASP A 231 10.24 11.28 6.55
CA ASP A 231 11.43 12.07 6.80
C ASP A 231 12.05 11.68 8.16
N ALA A 232 13.39 11.58 8.21
CA ALA A 232 14.09 11.23 9.46
C ALA A 232 13.85 12.25 10.59
N GLU A 233 13.51 13.49 10.24
CA GLU A 233 13.21 14.55 11.19
C GLU A 233 11.81 14.45 11.81
N GLU A 234 10.89 13.70 11.18
CA GLU A 234 9.54 13.48 11.69
C GLU A 234 9.47 12.37 12.76
N ILE A 235 10.57 11.64 12.97
CA ILE A 235 10.56 10.44 13.81
C ILE A 235 10.76 10.83 15.28
N THR A 236 9.89 10.31 16.13
CA THR A 236 9.96 10.50 17.58
C THR A 236 9.75 9.19 18.32
N ILE A 237 10.39 9.06 19.48
CA ILE A 237 10.07 7.98 20.42
C ILE A 237 8.62 8.16 20.88
N GLY A 238 7.86 7.08 20.93
CA GLY A 238 6.41 7.11 21.17
C GLY A 238 5.56 7.30 19.91
N GLY A 239 6.20 7.58 18.76
CA GLY A 239 5.48 7.69 17.47
C GLY A 239 4.78 6.38 17.10
N ARG A 240 3.56 6.50 16.55
CA ARG A 240 2.76 5.35 16.13
C ARG A 240 3.15 4.94 14.71
N VAL A 241 3.25 3.64 14.48
CA VAL A 241 3.60 3.07 13.19
C VAL A 241 2.66 1.94 12.80
N ARG A 242 2.54 1.74 11.48
CA ARG A 242 1.87 0.60 10.86
C ARG A 242 2.85 -0.12 9.92
N MET A 243 2.60 -1.40 9.72
CA MET A 243 3.41 -2.21 8.83
C MET A 243 3.07 -1.95 7.37
N THR A 244 4.07 -2.09 6.52
CA THR A 244 3.93 -1.98 5.07
C THR A 244 4.95 -2.89 4.39
N PHE A 245 4.52 -3.61 3.34
CA PHE A 245 5.38 -4.54 2.61
C PHE A 245 6.15 -3.80 1.53
N ARG A 246 7.47 -3.83 1.58
CA ARG A 246 8.35 -3.06 0.69
C ARG A 246 9.54 -3.87 0.20
N ARG A 247 10.13 -3.42 -0.90
CA ARG A 247 11.42 -3.93 -1.34
C ARG A 247 12.50 -3.51 -0.34
N LEU A 248 13.20 -4.49 0.22
CA LEU A 248 14.26 -4.28 1.20
C LEU A 248 15.60 -4.03 0.48
N SER A 249 15.93 -4.87 -0.49
CA SER A 249 17.16 -4.79 -1.28
C SER A 249 16.98 -5.43 -2.65
N VAL A 250 17.94 -5.20 -3.53
CA VAL A 250 18.11 -5.94 -4.78
C VAL A 250 19.55 -6.44 -4.79
N THR A 251 19.76 -7.72 -5.02
CA THR A 251 21.07 -8.34 -5.14
C THR A 251 21.03 -9.30 -6.32
N ASP A 252 22.00 -9.23 -7.22
CA ASP A 252 22.01 -9.99 -8.49
C ASP A 252 20.68 -9.83 -9.29
N ASP A 253 20.16 -8.62 -9.38
CA ASP A 253 18.86 -8.29 -10.01
C ASP A 253 17.64 -8.99 -9.40
N ILE A 254 17.80 -9.69 -8.27
CA ILE A 254 16.70 -10.33 -7.55
C ILE A 254 16.22 -9.43 -6.42
N PRO A 255 14.98 -8.94 -6.47
CA PRO A 255 14.42 -8.12 -5.41
C PRO A 255 14.08 -8.99 -4.19
N ASN A 256 14.50 -8.52 -3.03
CA ASN A 256 14.09 -9.06 -1.74
C ASN A 256 13.06 -8.14 -1.09
N TYR A 257 11.92 -8.70 -0.73
CA TYR A 257 10.84 -7.99 -0.07
C TYR A 257 10.73 -8.41 1.38
N PHE A 258 10.41 -7.46 2.23
CA PHE A 258 10.07 -7.69 3.62
C PHE A 258 9.22 -6.54 4.16
N TRP A 259 8.76 -6.67 5.37
CA TRP A 259 7.99 -5.66 6.08
C TRP A 259 8.89 -4.51 6.55
N LYS A 260 8.41 -3.31 6.37
CA LYS A 260 8.93 -2.06 6.93
C LYS A 260 7.80 -1.38 7.70
N ALA A 261 8.13 -0.37 8.48
CA ALA A 261 7.10 0.40 9.16
C ALA A 261 7.05 1.83 8.61
N THR A 262 5.86 2.44 8.64
CA THR A 262 5.63 3.84 8.30
C THR A 262 4.83 4.54 9.39
N LEU A 263 5.00 5.85 9.58
CA LEU A 263 4.27 6.61 10.58
C LEU A 263 2.76 6.59 10.29
N VAL A 264 1.98 6.43 11.35
CA VAL A 264 0.54 6.72 11.31
C VAL A 264 0.40 8.24 11.44
N ARG A 265 0.06 8.90 10.34
CA ARG A 265 -0.23 10.33 10.35
C ARG A 265 -1.69 10.53 10.76
N ALA A 266 -1.94 11.49 11.65
CA ALA A 266 -3.31 11.91 11.94
C ALA A 266 -3.96 12.40 10.64
N SER A 267 -5.19 11.96 10.40
CA SER A 267 -6.03 12.35 9.26
C SER A 267 -6.52 13.79 9.43
#